data_13ce342dd00969047d317a584c97d208
#
_entry.id   13ce342dd00969047d317a584c97d208
#
_cell.length_a   1.000
_cell.length_b   1.000
_cell.length_c   1.000
_cell.angle_alpha   90.00
_cell.angle_beta   90.00
_cell.angle_gamma   90.00
#
_symmetry.space_group_name_H-M   'P 1'
#
loop_
_entity.id
_entity.type
_entity.pdbx_description
1 polymer ?
#
loop_
_entity_poly.entity_id
_entity_poly.type
_entity_poly.pdbx_seq_one_letter_code
_entity_poly.pdbx_strand_id
1 'polypeptide(L)'
;AVGSWNPGLDADTLRAMLRKMLLLRAFDDRMFRAQRQGKTSFYMKSFGEEATSVATTMALHSDDMCFPSYRQQGILITRDYPLVDMMNQIYSNSGDRLKGRQLPIMYSAKDYGFFSISGNLTTQYPQAVGWAMASASRADTRISAVWCGDGSTAEGDFHSALTFAAVYNAPVIFQVVNNQWAISSFSGFAGSERTTFAARAIGYGIAGLRVDGNDALAVFAAMQWAANRARTNGGPTLIEYFTYRGEGHSTSDDPG
;
A
#
# COMPACT_ATOMS: atom_id res chain seq x y z
N ALA A 1 14.99 6.76 -11.04
CA ALA A 1 14.87 5.81 -12.16
C ALA A 1 15.72 6.26 -13.33
N VAL A 2 16.51 5.38 -13.90
CA VAL A 2 17.40 5.67 -15.03
C VAL A 2 17.22 4.63 -16.15
N GLY A 3 17.61 4.99 -17.37
CA GLY A 3 17.52 4.09 -18.52
C GLY A 3 16.09 3.70 -18.88
N SER A 4 15.87 2.43 -19.18
CA SER A 4 14.56 1.87 -19.58
C SER A 4 13.48 1.95 -18.50
N TRP A 5 13.84 2.21 -17.24
CA TRP A 5 12.93 2.40 -16.13
C TRP A 5 12.57 3.87 -15.85
N ASN A 6 13.06 4.81 -16.68
CA ASN A 6 12.59 6.19 -16.57
C ASN A 6 11.15 6.30 -17.10
N PRO A 7 10.17 6.66 -16.25
CA PRO A 7 8.78 6.75 -16.69
C PRO A 7 8.46 7.92 -17.63
N GLY A 8 9.41 8.84 -17.84
CA GLY A 8 9.26 9.97 -18.74
C GLY A 8 8.15 10.95 -18.34
N LEU A 9 7.88 11.09 -17.04
CA LEU A 9 6.81 11.97 -16.53
C LEU A 9 7.14 13.44 -16.80
N ASP A 10 6.13 14.21 -17.19
CA ASP A 10 6.24 15.65 -17.33
C ASP A 10 6.39 16.39 -15.99
N ALA A 11 6.79 17.64 -16.06
CA ALA A 11 7.05 18.46 -14.88
C ALA A 11 5.79 18.68 -14.00
N ASP A 12 4.61 18.72 -14.59
CA ASP A 12 3.38 18.94 -13.83
C ASP A 12 2.97 17.68 -13.06
N THR A 13 3.11 16.52 -13.66
CA THR A 13 2.93 15.23 -13.01
C THR A 13 3.93 15.05 -11.85
N LEU A 14 5.20 15.42 -12.06
CA LEU A 14 6.22 15.36 -11.01
C LEU A 14 5.89 16.30 -9.84
N ARG A 15 5.45 17.53 -10.12
CA ARG A 15 5.02 18.48 -9.09
C ARG A 15 3.76 17.97 -8.35
N ALA A 16 2.81 17.37 -9.06
CA ALA A 16 1.62 16.78 -8.46
C ALA A 16 2.00 15.64 -7.51
N MET A 17 2.89 14.75 -7.93
CA MET A 17 3.40 13.64 -7.09
C MET A 17 4.06 14.18 -5.81
N LEU A 18 4.99 15.12 -5.95
CA LEU A 18 5.65 15.74 -4.79
C LEU A 18 4.64 16.43 -3.86
N ARG A 19 3.68 17.16 -4.43
CA ARG A 19 2.63 17.83 -3.64
C ARG A 19 1.80 16.82 -2.83
N LYS A 20 1.43 15.68 -3.40
CA LYS A 20 0.68 14.63 -2.71
C LYS A 20 1.50 14.01 -1.57
N MET A 21 2.79 13.74 -1.77
CA MET A 21 3.69 13.25 -0.72
C MET A 21 3.86 14.26 0.42
N LEU A 22 4.05 15.55 0.10
CA LEU A 22 4.13 16.63 1.10
C LEU A 22 2.81 16.81 1.85
N LEU A 23 1.67 16.70 1.16
CA LEU A 23 0.35 16.77 1.78
C LEU A 23 0.12 15.61 2.75
N LEU A 24 0.51 14.39 2.36
CA LEU A 24 0.46 13.22 3.22
C LEU A 24 1.28 13.44 4.50
N ARG A 25 2.52 13.92 4.36
CA ARG A 25 3.39 14.21 5.51
C ARG A 25 2.80 15.30 6.43
N ALA A 26 2.28 16.38 5.86
CA ALA A 26 1.64 17.44 6.64
C ALA A 26 0.38 16.96 7.36
N PHE A 27 -0.41 16.12 6.71
CA PHE A 27 -1.60 15.48 7.29
C PHE A 27 -1.21 14.56 8.45
N ASP A 28 -0.22 13.70 8.25
CA ASP A 28 0.31 12.80 9.28
C ASP A 28 0.79 13.58 10.51
N ASP A 29 1.58 14.63 10.31
CA ASP A 29 2.07 15.48 11.41
C ASP A 29 0.93 16.15 12.17
N ARG A 30 -0.09 16.60 11.46
CA ARG A 30 -1.26 17.23 12.08
C ARG A 30 -2.06 16.23 12.90
N MET A 31 -2.30 15.03 12.39
CA MET A 31 -3.08 14.00 13.07
C MET A 31 -2.31 13.39 14.24
N PHE A 32 -1.01 13.21 14.10
CA PHE A 32 -0.14 12.78 15.20
C PHE A 32 -0.20 13.76 16.37
N ARG A 33 -0.08 15.06 16.11
CA ARG A 33 -0.21 16.10 17.16
C ARG A 33 -1.60 16.10 17.79
N ALA A 34 -2.65 15.88 17.01
CA ALA A 34 -4.00 15.75 17.52
C ALA A 34 -4.15 14.57 18.48
N GLN A 35 -3.52 13.43 18.15
CA GLN A 35 -3.48 12.28 19.03
C GLN A 35 -2.72 12.59 20.34
N ARG A 36 -1.54 13.22 20.26
CA ARG A 36 -0.79 13.63 21.45
C ARG A 36 -1.53 14.64 22.34
N GLN A 37 -2.50 15.36 21.78
CA GLN A 37 -3.42 16.24 22.52
C GLN A 37 -4.66 15.52 23.06
N GLY A 38 -4.75 14.19 22.92
CA GLY A 38 -5.89 13.39 23.38
C GLY A 38 -7.17 13.56 22.56
N LYS A 39 -7.10 14.16 21.35
CA LYS A 39 -8.27 14.38 20.48
C LYS A 39 -8.69 13.15 19.67
N THR A 40 -7.84 12.18 19.58
CA THR A 40 -8.09 10.86 18.99
C THR A 40 -7.32 9.81 19.75
N SER A 41 -7.78 8.56 19.71
CA SER A 41 -7.20 7.47 20.50
C SER A 41 -5.91 6.92 19.90
N PHE A 42 -5.75 6.98 18.57
CA PHE A 42 -4.70 6.25 17.87
C PHE A 42 -4.32 6.92 16.56
N TYR A 43 -3.05 6.85 16.16
CA TYR A 43 -2.58 7.25 14.85
C TYR A 43 -1.30 6.51 14.45
N MET A 44 -1.11 6.35 13.13
CA MET A 44 0.12 5.83 12.53
C MET A 44 0.51 6.73 11.35
N LYS A 45 1.75 7.19 11.35
CA LYS A 45 2.31 7.96 10.24
C LYS A 45 2.85 7.05 9.14
N SER A 46 2.87 7.56 7.92
CA SER A 46 3.55 6.96 6.76
C SER A 46 4.96 7.53 6.52
N PHE A 47 5.54 8.17 7.51
CA PHE A 47 6.83 8.85 7.39
C PHE A 47 7.95 7.90 6.95
N GLY A 48 8.54 8.19 5.78
CA GLY A 48 9.52 7.36 5.11
C GLY A 48 8.94 6.44 4.02
N GLU A 49 7.61 6.26 3.98
CA GLU A 49 6.91 5.35 3.05
C GLU A 49 5.98 6.10 2.07
N GLU A 50 6.06 7.43 1.98
CA GLU A 50 5.12 8.26 1.20
C GLU A 50 5.09 7.85 -0.28
N ALA A 51 6.24 7.56 -0.87
CA ALA A 51 6.34 7.18 -2.27
C ALA A 51 5.64 5.84 -2.57
N THR A 52 5.68 4.88 -1.63
CA THR A 52 5.10 3.54 -1.82
C THR A 52 3.58 3.55 -1.91
N SER A 53 2.91 4.59 -1.43
CA SER A 53 1.46 4.76 -1.56
C SER A 53 1.09 5.78 -2.64
N VAL A 54 1.80 6.92 -2.73
CA VAL A 54 1.48 7.99 -3.69
C VAL A 54 1.86 7.61 -5.11
N ALA A 55 3.14 7.26 -5.35
CA ALA A 55 3.61 6.97 -6.70
C ALA A 55 2.96 5.71 -7.29
N THR A 56 2.73 4.68 -6.47
CA THR A 56 2.00 3.47 -6.91
C THR A 56 0.58 3.81 -7.33
N THR A 57 -0.14 4.62 -6.56
CA THR A 57 -1.52 4.99 -6.88
C THR A 57 -1.60 5.87 -8.13
N MET A 58 -0.62 6.75 -8.36
CA MET A 58 -0.57 7.56 -9.59
C MET A 58 -0.31 6.72 -10.85
N ALA A 59 0.28 5.53 -10.72
CA ALA A 59 0.49 4.59 -11.82
C ALA A 59 -0.74 3.69 -12.10
N LEU A 60 -1.75 3.70 -11.25
CA LEU A 60 -3.00 2.96 -11.41
C LEU A 60 -4.07 3.80 -12.10
N HIS A 61 -5.06 3.12 -12.68
CA HIS A 61 -6.30 3.78 -13.11
C HIS A 61 -7.19 4.08 -11.89
N SER A 62 -8.05 5.07 -12.03
CA SER A 62 -8.95 5.51 -10.93
C SER A 62 -9.95 4.44 -10.49
N ASP A 63 -10.31 3.52 -11.40
CA ASP A 63 -11.24 2.42 -11.19
C ASP A 63 -10.60 1.09 -10.78
N ASP A 64 -9.26 1.03 -10.69
CA ASP A 64 -8.55 -0.09 -10.09
C ASP A 64 -8.81 -0.16 -8.59
N MET A 65 -8.93 -1.38 -8.05
CA MET A 65 -9.19 -1.57 -6.62
C MET A 65 -7.92 -1.73 -5.82
N CYS A 66 -7.74 -0.86 -4.84
CA CYS A 66 -6.65 -0.92 -3.87
C CYS A 66 -7.09 -1.63 -2.59
N PHE A 67 -6.30 -2.60 -2.15
CA PHE A 67 -6.46 -3.36 -0.91
C PHE A 67 -5.31 -3.00 0.04
N PRO A 68 -5.41 -1.89 0.75
CA PRO A 68 -4.33 -1.36 1.57
C PRO A 68 -4.19 -2.09 2.90
N SER A 69 -3.06 -1.89 3.57
CA SER A 69 -2.95 -2.01 5.01
C SER A 69 -3.07 -0.61 5.66
N TYR A 70 -2.85 -0.55 6.96
CA TYR A 70 -3.10 0.66 7.76
C TYR A 70 -2.20 1.87 7.43
N ARG A 71 -1.08 1.68 6.70
CA ARG A 71 -0.10 2.77 6.44
C ARG A 71 -0.20 3.37 5.03
N GLN A 72 -1.15 2.94 4.23
CA GLN A 72 -1.32 3.40 2.86
C GLN A 72 -2.40 4.49 2.71
N GLN A 73 -2.57 5.37 3.71
CA GLN A 73 -3.48 6.51 3.61
C GLN A 73 -3.15 7.47 2.47
N GLY A 74 -1.91 7.45 1.96
CA GLY A 74 -1.50 8.18 0.77
C GLY A 74 -2.30 7.83 -0.49
N ILE A 75 -2.89 6.63 -0.56
CA ILE A 75 -3.80 6.22 -1.65
C ILE A 75 -5.03 7.14 -1.68
N LEU A 76 -5.65 7.39 -0.53
CA LEU A 76 -6.82 8.28 -0.42
C LEU A 76 -6.48 9.72 -0.82
N ILE A 77 -5.34 10.22 -0.34
CA ILE A 77 -4.85 11.57 -0.70
C ILE A 77 -4.58 11.67 -2.19
N THR A 78 -4.02 10.63 -2.80
CA THR A 78 -3.72 10.59 -4.22
C THR A 78 -4.99 10.57 -5.07
N ARG A 79 -6.05 9.93 -4.59
CA ARG A 79 -7.37 9.85 -5.23
C ARG A 79 -8.30 11.00 -4.84
N ASP A 80 -7.77 12.08 -4.25
CA ASP A 80 -8.53 13.26 -3.85
C ASP A 80 -9.72 12.99 -2.92
N TYR A 81 -9.61 11.95 -2.08
CA TYR A 81 -10.60 11.71 -1.02
C TYR A 81 -10.58 12.90 -0.04
N PRO A 82 -11.76 13.44 0.36
CA PRO A 82 -11.80 14.62 1.18
C PRO A 82 -11.06 14.45 2.50
N LEU A 83 -10.08 15.34 2.77
CA LEU A 83 -9.32 15.29 4.03
C LEU A 83 -10.22 15.44 5.26
N VAL A 84 -11.33 16.16 5.12
CA VAL A 84 -12.33 16.30 6.20
C VAL A 84 -12.95 14.93 6.54
N ASP A 85 -13.22 14.10 5.54
CA ASP A 85 -13.75 12.75 5.79
C ASP A 85 -12.71 11.82 6.42
N MET A 86 -11.43 11.98 6.05
CA MET A 86 -10.34 11.28 6.76
C MET A 86 -10.27 11.71 8.22
N MET A 87 -10.35 13.01 8.49
CA MET A 87 -10.36 13.54 9.87
C MET A 87 -11.58 13.07 10.65
N ASN A 88 -12.77 13.07 10.04
CA ASN A 88 -14.01 12.60 10.67
C ASN A 88 -13.85 11.15 11.16
N GLN A 89 -13.22 10.30 10.36
CA GLN A 89 -12.95 8.92 10.73
C GLN A 89 -11.91 8.84 11.87
N ILE A 90 -10.82 9.61 11.82
CA ILE A 90 -9.78 9.63 12.86
C ILE A 90 -10.36 10.12 14.20
N TYR A 91 -11.22 11.13 14.17
CA TYR A 91 -11.87 11.68 15.36
C TYR A 91 -13.10 10.90 15.82
N SER A 92 -13.54 9.91 15.04
CA SER A 92 -14.76 9.11 15.30
C SER A 92 -15.96 10.00 15.62
N ASN A 93 -16.11 11.11 14.90
CA ASN A 93 -17.18 12.08 15.12
C ASN A 93 -18.44 11.75 14.29
N SER A 94 -19.49 12.57 14.40
CA SER A 94 -20.77 12.33 13.71
C SER A 94 -20.67 12.35 12.18
N GLY A 95 -19.62 12.95 11.61
CA GLY A 95 -19.33 12.93 10.17
C GLY A 95 -18.60 11.69 9.68
N ASP A 96 -18.19 10.78 10.56
CA ASP A 96 -17.54 9.55 10.16
C ASP A 96 -18.50 8.66 9.36
N ARG A 97 -18.15 8.40 8.10
CA ARG A 97 -18.93 7.52 7.20
C ARG A 97 -19.01 6.08 7.71
N LEU A 98 -18.04 5.65 8.51
CA LEU A 98 -17.98 4.31 9.12
C LEU A 98 -18.71 4.24 10.47
N LYS A 99 -19.23 5.38 10.96
CA LYS A 99 -20.04 5.47 12.19
C LYS A 99 -19.32 4.93 13.43
N GLY A 100 -18.02 5.18 13.54
CA GLY A 100 -17.18 4.74 14.64
C GLY A 100 -16.94 3.22 14.71
N ARG A 101 -17.21 2.47 13.64
CA ARG A 101 -17.05 1.00 13.62
C ARG A 101 -15.63 0.51 13.38
N GLN A 102 -14.72 1.43 13.03
CA GLN A 102 -13.32 1.13 12.76
C GLN A 102 -12.41 1.95 13.68
N LEU A 103 -11.26 1.41 14.00
CA LEU A 103 -10.19 2.18 14.64
C LEU A 103 -9.77 3.37 13.76
N PRO A 104 -9.27 4.47 14.36
CA PRO A 104 -8.68 5.56 13.58
C PRO A 104 -7.69 5.03 12.55
N ILE A 105 -7.68 5.65 11.37
CA ILE A 105 -6.90 5.28 10.18
C ILE A 105 -7.36 3.99 9.44
N MET A 106 -8.24 3.19 10.01
CA MET A 106 -8.80 2.02 9.32
C MET A 106 -9.93 2.45 8.37
N TYR A 107 -9.57 3.11 7.28
CA TYR A 107 -10.50 3.67 6.31
C TYR A 107 -11.23 2.63 5.47
N SER A 108 -12.34 3.05 4.87
CA SER A 108 -13.05 2.36 3.79
C SER A 108 -13.67 3.40 2.87
N ALA A 109 -13.36 3.36 1.58
CA ALA A 109 -13.83 4.33 0.60
C ALA A 109 -13.99 3.66 -0.79
N LYS A 110 -15.00 2.80 -0.92
CA LYS A 110 -15.24 1.99 -2.13
C LYS A 110 -15.34 2.85 -3.40
N ASP A 111 -16.01 4.00 -3.34
CA ASP A 111 -16.19 4.89 -4.48
C ASP A 111 -14.87 5.53 -4.97
N TYR A 112 -13.83 5.45 -4.16
CA TYR A 112 -12.47 5.85 -4.48
C TYR A 112 -11.56 4.65 -4.76
N GLY A 113 -12.12 3.46 -5.01
CA GLY A 113 -11.36 2.24 -5.26
C GLY A 113 -10.49 1.81 -4.08
N PHE A 114 -10.90 2.14 -2.85
CA PHE A 114 -10.16 1.85 -1.62
C PHE A 114 -10.97 0.87 -0.77
N PHE A 115 -10.49 -0.37 -0.68
CA PHE A 115 -11.14 -1.42 0.09
C PHE A 115 -10.98 -1.18 1.60
N SER A 116 -11.90 -1.73 2.39
CA SER A 116 -11.86 -1.60 3.86
C SER A 116 -10.59 -2.20 4.44
N ILE A 117 -9.89 -1.42 5.27
CA ILE A 117 -8.71 -1.92 5.97
C ILE A 117 -9.15 -2.88 7.08
N SER A 118 -8.47 -4.03 7.16
CA SER A 118 -8.57 -4.98 8.27
C SER A 118 -7.38 -4.80 9.22
N GLY A 119 -7.62 -4.94 10.52
CA GLY A 119 -6.55 -5.03 11.51
C GLY A 119 -5.80 -6.36 11.49
N ASN A 120 -6.41 -7.42 10.93
CA ASN A 120 -5.76 -8.72 10.75
C ASN A 120 -4.82 -8.64 9.55
N LEU A 121 -3.56 -9.00 9.79
CA LEU A 121 -2.51 -8.89 8.78
C LEU A 121 -2.76 -9.84 7.60
N THR A 122 -2.51 -9.34 6.40
CA THR A 122 -2.63 -10.02 5.09
C THR A 122 -4.00 -10.56 4.68
N THR A 123 -5.04 -10.44 5.48
CA THR A 123 -6.40 -10.87 5.07
C THR A 123 -6.88 -10.17 3.78
N GLN A 124 -6.37 -8.97 3.48
CA GLN A 124 -6.65 -8.26 2.23
C GLN A 124 -6.03 -8.94 0.99
N TYR A 125 -5.02 -9.80 1.15
CA TYR A 125 -4.35 -10.48 0.03
C TYR A 125 -5.28 -11.44 -0.72
N PRO A 126 -5.90 -12.46 -0.07
CA PRO A 126 -6.88 -13.31 -0.75
C PRO A 126 -8.11 -12.55 -1.23
N GLN A 127 -8.52 -11.47 -0.54
CA GLN A 127 -9.62 -10.62 -1.00
C GLN A 127 -9.27 -9.92 -2.33
N ALA A 128 -8.04 -9.39 -2.46
CA ALA A 128 -7.56 -8.77 -3.70
C ALA A 128 -7.49 -9.78 -4.85
N VAL A 129 -7.04 -11.00 -4.58
CA VAL A 129 -7.01 -12.08 -5.57
C VAL A 129 -8.41 -12.45 -6.03
N GLY A 130 -9.36 -12.64 -5.10
CA GLY A 130 -10.75 -12.94 -5.43
C GLY A 130 -11.41 -11.84 -6.26
N TRP A 131 -11.14 -10.58 -5.95
CA TRP A 131 -11.61 -9.43 -6.73
C TRP A 131 -11.02 -9.43 -8.14
N ALA A 132 -9.69 -9.66 -8.27
CA ALA A 132 -9.00 -9.73 -9.55
C ALA A 132 -9.53 -10.90 -10.42
N MET A 133 -9.75 -12.06 -9.82
CA MET A 133 -10.35 -13.21 -10.52
C MET A 133 -11.76 -12.89 -11.04
N ALA A 134 -12.57 -12.19 -10.25
CA ALA A 134 -13.90 -11.76 -10.66
C ALA A 134 -13.85 -10.74 -11.81
N SER A 135 -12.88 -9.81 -11.79
CA SER A 135 -12.63 -8.86 -12.88
C SER A 135 -12.27 -9.60 -14.17
N ALA A 136 -11.30 -10.50 -14.12
CA ALA A 136 -10.86 -11.31 -15.25
C ALA A 136 -12.01 -12.17 -15.82
N SER A 137 -12.82 -12.81 -14.95
CA SER A 137 -13.98 -13.61 -15.35
C SER A 137 -15.06 -12.82 -16.11
N ARG A 138 -15.12 -11.51 -15.91
CA ARG A 138 -16.03 -10.60 -16.60
C ARG A 138 -15.41 -9.94 -17.83
N ALA A 139 -14.20 -10.34 -18.22
CA ALA A 139 -13.41 -9.66 -19.24
C ALA A 139 -13.24 -8.14 -18.96
N ASP A 140 -13.17 -7.77 -17.69
CA ASP A 140 -12.94 -6.41 -17.23
C ASP A 140 -11.44 -6.13 -17.25
N THR A 141 -11.04 -4.92 -17.62
CA THR A 141 -9.63 -4.51 -17.67
C THR A 141 -9.08 -3.97 -16.35
N ARG A 142 -9.94 -3.82 -15.33
CA ARG A 142 -9.54 -3.36 -14.00
C ARG A 142 -8.70 -4.41 -13.29
N ILE A 143 -7.73 -3.97 -12.55
CA ILE A 143 -6.82 -4.80 -11.78
C ILE A 143 -6.96 -4.51 -10.29
N SER A 144 -6.43 -5.38 -9.45
CA SER A 144 -6.27 -5.11 -8.03
C SER A 144 -4.81 -4.90 -7.65
N ALA A 145 -4.61 -4.04 -6.67
CA ALA A 145 -3.30 -3.78 -6.05
C ALA A 145 -3.43 -3.95 -4.53
N VAL A 146 -2.53 -4.71 -3.91
CA VAL A 146 -2.62 -5.05 -2.49
C VAL A 146 -1.30 -4.82 -1.79
N TRP A 147 -1.32 -4.26 -0.57
CA TRP A 147 -0.14 -3.92 0.22
C TRP A 147 -0.08 -4.68 1.53
N CYS A 148 1.12 -5.03 1.96
CA CYS A 148 1.42 -5.44 3.32
C CYS A 148 2.83 -4.98 3.75
N GLY A 149 3.12 -5.01 5.05
CA GLY A 149 4.47 -4.87 5.56
C GLY A 149 5.29 -6.15 5.42
N ASP A 150 6.59 -6.03 5.55
CA ASP A 150 7.55 -7.15 5.51
C ASP A 150 7.24 -8.25 6.55
N GLY A 151 7.00 -7.87 7.80
CA GLY A 151 6.63 -8.83 8.85
C GLY A 151 5.33 -9.59 8.56
N SER A 152 4.39 -8.97 7.86
CA SER A 152 3.12 -9.60 7.49
C SER A 152 3.27 -10.73 6.47
N THR A 153 4.39 -10.81 5.77
CA THR A 153 4.65 -11.87 4.79
C THR A 153 4.82 -13.27 5.41
N ALA A 154 4.88 -13.36 6.75
CA ALA A 154 4.89 -14.62 7.49
C ALA A 154 3.50 -15.25 7.63
N GLU A 155 2.43 -14.48 7.39
CA GLU A 155 1.05 -14.97 7.52
C GLU A 155 0.68 -15.95 6.41
N GLY A 156 -0.16 -16.95 6.74
CA GLY A 156 -0.61 -17.97 5.79
C GLY A 156 -1.37 -17.41 4.59
N ASP A 157 -2.15 -16.35 4.79
CA ASP A 157 -2.93 -15.67 3.75
C ASP A 157 -2.04 -15.06 2.65
N PHE A 158 -0.81 -14.61 3.00
CA PHE A 158 0.17 -14.17 2.01
C PHE A 158 0.47 -15.29 1.01
N HIS A 159 0.84 -16.46 1.51
CA HIS A 159 1.24 -17.62 0.70
C HIS A 159 0.08 -18.19 -0.11
N SER A 160 -1.09 -18.33 0.50
CA SER A 160 -2.30 -18.80 -0.16
C SER A 160 -2.71 -17.87 -1.31
N ALA A 161 -2.66 -16.56 -1.10
CA ALA A 161 -3.00 -15.58 -2.11
C ALA A 161 -2.06 -15.65 -3.32
N LEU A 162 -0.74 -15.74 -3.11
CA LEU A 162 0.22 -15.86 -4.20
C LEU A 162 0.00 -17.15 -5.01
N THR A 163 -0.27 -18.26 -4.31
CA THR A 163 -0.58 -19.54 -4.96
C THR A 163 -1.82 -19.42 -5.85
N PHE A 164 -2.93 -18.90 -5.33
CA PHE A 164 -4.17 -18.74 -6.11
C PHE A 164 -3.98 -17.79 -7.28
N ALA A 165 -3.29 -16.66 -7.06
CA ALA A 165 -3.03 -15.71 -8.12
C ALA A 165 -2.22 -16.31 -9.26
N ALA A 166 -1.20 -17.12 -8.95
CA ALA A 166 -0.38 -17.81 -9.94
C ALA A 166 -1.21 -18.84 -10.74
N VAL A 167 -1.97 -19.69 -10.04
CA VAL A 167 -2.78 -20.75 -10.66
C VAL A 167 -3.85 -20.19 -11.59
N TYR A 168 -4.52 -19.11 -11.20
CA TYR A 168 -5.61 -18.50 -11.98
C TYR A 168 -5.16 -17.34 -12.87
N ASN A 169 -3.86 -17.06 -12.94
CA ASN A 169 -3.29 -15.92 -13.67
C ASN A 169 -4.02 -14.60 -13.34
N ALA A 170 -4.34 -14.40 -12.07
CA ALA A 170 -5.17 -13.27 -11.64
C ALA A 170 -4.45 -11.93 -11.86
N PRO A 171 -5.14 -10.89 -12.37
CA PRO A 171 -4.55 -9.56 -12.61
C PRO A 171 -4.40 -8.77 -11.30
N VAL A 172 -3.49 -9.23 -10.43
CA VAL A 172 -3.22 -8.63 -9.11
C VAL A 172 -1.76 -8.26 -8.96
N ILE A 173 -1.50 -7.15 -8.30
CA ILE A 173 -0.15 -6.70 -7.96
C ILE A 173 0.01 -6.74 -6.44
N PHE A 174 0.88 -7.63 -5.98
CA PHE A 174 1.27 -7.77 -4.59
C PHE A 174 2.40 -6.83 -4.25
N GLN A 175 2.29 -6.10 -3.17
CA GLN A 175 3.27 -5.11 -2.75
C GLN A 175 3.68 -5.35 -1.31
N VAL A 176 4.97 -5.57 -1.10
CA VAL A 176 5.60 -5.70 0.22
C VAL A 176 6.37 -4.43 0.50
N VAL A 177 5.91 -3.65 1.47
CA VAL A 177 6.61 -2.46 1.96
C VAL A 177 7.61 -2.92 3.02
N ASN A 178 8.85 -3.08 2.60
CA ASN A 178 9.95 -3.55 3.44
C ASN A 178 10.64 -2.37 4.12
N ASN A 179 10.09 -1.94 5.24
CA ASN A 179 10.72 -0.93 6.10
C ASN A 179 11.66 -1.54 7.16
N GLN A 180 11.84 -2.86 7.12
CA GLN A 180 12.74 -3.65 7.98
C GLN A 180 12.29 -3.77 9.44
N TRP A 181 11.05 -3.37 9.75
CA TRP A 181 10.52 -3.41 11.11
C TRP A 181 9.11 -4.01 11.16
N ALA A 182 8.94 -5.04 11.96
CA ALA A 182 7.64 -5.56 12.36
C ALA A 182 7.32 -5.06 13.78
N ILE A 183 6.50 -4.00 13.89
CA ILE A 183 6.30 -3.25 15.14
C ILE A 183 7.66 -2.77 15.68
N SER A 184 8.17 -3.35 16.76
CA SER A 184 9.46 -3.04 17.40
C SER A 184 10.55 -4.08 17.13
N SER A 185 10.27 -5.08 16.27
CA SER A 185 11.24 -6.12 15.91
C SER A 185 11.94 -5.76 14.62
N PHE A 186 13.25 -5.48 14.72
CA PHE A 186 14.09 -5.22 13.55
C PHE A 186 14.42 -6.52 12.81
N SER A 187 14.29 -6.54 11.51
CA SER A 187 14.52 -7.71 10.67
C SER A 187 15.95 -8.28 10.79
N GLY A 188 16.94 -7.43 11.05
CA GLY A 188 18.33 -7.83 11.15
C GLY A 188 18.64 -8.79 12.31
N PHE A 189 17.86 -8.76 13.40
CA PHE A 189 18.04 -9.68 14.53
C PHE A 189 16.87 -10.66 14.71
N ALA A 190 15.72 -10.39 14.11
CA ALA A 190 14.54 -11.25 14.25
C ALA A 190 14.48 -12.41 13.26
N GLY A 191 15.54 -12.62 12.47
CA GLY A 191 15.60 -13.69 11.48
C GLY A 191 14.87 -13.32 10.19
N SER A 192 15.29 -12.23 9.56
CA SER A 192 14.71 -11.77 8.30
C SER A 192 15.00 -12.71 7.13
N GLU A 193 14.38 -12.41 6.01
CA GLU A 193 14.63 -13.09 4.73
C GLU A 193 16.12 -13.05 4.40
N ARG A 194 16.70 -14.21 4.07
CA ARG A 194 18.13 -14.32 3.69
C ARG A 194 18.44 -13.72 2.33
N THR A 195 17.42 -13.55 1.49
CA THR A 195 17.55 -12.94 0.17
C THR A 195 16.74 -11.64 0.12
N THR A 196 15.65 -11.64 -0.63
CA THR A 196 14.70 -10.54 -0.71
C THR A 196 13.29 -11.09 -0.65
N PHE A 197 12.31 -10.30 -0.22
CA PHE A 197 10.91 -10.71 -0.30
C PHE A 197 10.46 -10.89 -1.75
N ALA A 198 11.00 -10.10 -2.68
CA ALA A 198 10.75 -10.26 -4.11
C ALA A 198 11.20 -11.64 -4.64
N ALA A 199 12.24 -12.26 -4.07
CA ALA A 199 12.72 -13.57 -4.46
C ALA A 199 11.69 -14.69 -4.22
N ARG A 200 10.73 -14.49 -3.31
CA ARG A 200 9.63 -15.43 -3.11
C ARG A 200 8.76 -15.62 -4.35
N ALA A 201 8.68 -14.61 -5.23
CA ALA A 201 7.97 -14.71 -6.50
C ALA A 201 8.40 -15.90 -7.35
N ILE A 202 9.70 -16.25 -7.30
CA ILE A 202 10.28 -17.39 -8.05
C ILE A 202 9.59 -18.69 -7.63
N GLY A 203 9.38 -18.90 -6.33
CA GLY A 203 8.74 -20.11 -5.80
C GLY A 203 7.28 -20.30 -6.24
N TYR A 204 6.61 -19.21 -6.63
CA TYR A 204 5.23 -19.21 -7.13
C TYR A 204 5.14 -19.11 -8.66
N GLY A 205 6.29 -19.00 -9.36
CA GLY A 205 6.30 -18.85 -10.81
C GLY A 205 5.72 -17.51 -11.32
N ILE A 206 5.76 -16.45 -10.50
CA ILE A 206 5.26 -15.12 -10.86
C ILE A 206 6.42 -14.13 -11.01
N ALA A 207 6.15 -12.99 -11.65
CA ALA A 207 7.13 -11.92 -11.76
C ALA A 207 7.46 -11.31 -10.39
N GLY A 208 8.74 -11.02 -10.14
CA GLY A 208 9.22 -10.38 -8.91
C GLY A 208 10.12 -9.19 -9.20
N LEU A 209 9.90 -8.08 -8.51
CA LEU A 209 10.73 -6.87 -8.59
C LEU A 209 11.10 -6.41 -7.18
N ARG A 210 12.35 -5.93 -7.02
CA ARG A 210 12.78 -5.18 -5.84
C ARG A 210 13.15 -3.77 -6.26
N VAL A 211 12.61 -2.79 -5.56
CA VAL A 211 12.67 -1.38 -5.92
C VAL A 211 13.10 -0.56 -4.71
N ASP A 212 13.85 0.51 -4.93
CA ASP A 212 14.05 1.55 -3.91
C ASP A 212 12.71 2.24 -3.65
N GLY A 213 12.12 1.97 -2.48
CA GLY A 213 10.82 2.51 -2.06
C GLY A 213 10.82 4.00 -1.77
N ASN A 214 11.99 4.65 -1.74
CA ASN A 214 12.15 6.08 -1.56
C ASN A 214 12.41 6.84 -2.88
N ASP A 215 12.73 6.14 -3.99
CA ASP A 215 12.73 6.71 -5.33
C ASP A 215 11.32 6.64 -5.94
N ALA A 216 10.57 7.73 -5.84
CA ALA A 216 9.19 7.81 -6.33
C ALA A 216 9.05 7.51 -7.84
N LEU A 217 10.07 7.80 -8.64
CA LEU A 217 10.06 7.51 -10.09
C LEU A 217 10.28 6.01 -10.35
N ALA A 218 11.16 5.38 -9.60
CA ALA A 218 11.37 3.93 -9.68
C ALA A 218 10.12 3.17 -9.21
N VAL A 219 9.49 3.63 -8.12
CA VAL A 219 8.21 3.08 -7.60
C VAL A 219 7.11 3.21 -8.65
N PHE A 220 6.96 4.39 -9.27
CA PHE A 220 5.98 4.62 -10.33
C PHE A 220 6.22 3.69 -11.53
N ALA A 221 7.46 3.65 -12.03
CA ALA A 221 7.81 2.85 -13.21
C ALA A 221 7.57 1.35 -12.99
N ALA A 222 7.98 0.82 -11.83
CA ALA A 222 7.75 -0.58 -11.48
C ALA A 222 6.25 -0.90 -11.38
N MET A 223 5.47 -0.01 -10.76
CA MET A 223 4.03 -0.18 -10.64
C MET A 223 3.33 -0.10 -12.00
N GLN A 224 3.71 0.86 -12.85
CA GLN A 224 3.19 0.99 -14.21
C GLN A 224 3.47 -0.25 -15.06
N TRP A 225 4.70 -0.77 -14.98
CA TRP A 225 5.07 -2.01 -15.66
C TRP A 225 4.21 -3.20 -15.18
N ALA A 226 4.04 -3.34 -13.87
CA ALA A 226 3.23 -4.42 -13.29
C ALA A 226 1.74 -4.27 -13.65
N ALA A 227 1.21 -3.04 -13.66
CA ALA A 227 -0.16 -2.76 -14.04
C ALA A 227 -0.42 -3.11 -15.52
N ASN A 228 0.48 -2.71 -16.42
CA ASN A 228 0.40 -3.07 -17.83
C ASN A 228 0.45 -4.58 -18.03
N ARG A 229 1.36 -5.26 -17.33
CA ARG A 229 1.48 -6.71 -17.37
C ARG A 229 0.18 -7.40 -16.93
N ALA A 230 -0.40 -6.98 -15.80
CA ALA A 230 -1.64 -7.53 -15.28
C ALA A 230 -2.82 -7.35 -16.26
N ARG A 231 -2.95 -6.15 -16.86
CA ARG A 231 -4.03 -5.83 -17.83
C ARG A 231 -3.91 -6.59 -19.16
N THR A 232 -2.70 -6.94 -19.56
CA THR A 232 -2.44 -7.67 -20.81
C THR A 232 -2.31 -9.17 -20.60
N ASN A 233 -2.93 -9.70 -19.54
CA ASN A 233 -2.91 -11.13 -19.19
C ASN A 233 -1.52 -11.72 -18.93
N GLY A 234 -0.55 -10.86 -18.56
CA GLY A 234 0.80 -11.29 -18.16
C GLY A 234 0.86 -11.92 -16.76
N GLY A 235 -0.24 -11.88 -16.02
CA GLY A 235 -0.38 -12.47 -14.70
C GLY A 235 0.10 -11.59 -13.54
N PRO A 236 0.11 -12.14 -12.32
CA PRO A 236 0.44 -11.40 -11.11
C PRO A 236 1.91 -11.01 -11.04
N THR A 237 2.17 -9.98 -10.25
CA THR A 237 3.54 -9.50 -9.95
C THR A 237 3.67 -9.28 -8.45
N LEU A 238 4.81 -9.65 -7.87
CA LEU A 238 5.21 -9.30 -6.50
C LEU A 238 6.28 -8.22 -6.54
N ILE A 239 6.01 -7.06 -5.93
CA ILE A 239 6.97 -5.96 -5.82
C ILE A 239 7.36 -5.78 -4.35
N GLU A 240 8.66 -5.79 -4.07
CA GLU A 240 9.23 -5.37 -2.79
C GLU A 240 9.73 -3.95 -2.91
N TYR A 241 9.18 -3.04 -2.09
CA TYR A 241 9.70 -1.70 -1.90
C TYR A 241 10.61 -1.68 -0.67
N PHE A 242 11.91 -1.60 -0.91
CA PHE A 242 12.88 -1.46 0.17
C PHE A 242 12.92 0.01 0.61
N THR A 243 12.51 0.27 1.84
CA THR A 243 12.35 1.61 2.39
C THR A 243 12.72 1.63 3.87
N TYR A 244 12.31 2.66 4.59
CA TYR A 244 12.47 2.76 6.03
C TYR A 244 11.24 3.41 6.67
N ARG A 245 11.02 3.11 7.93
CA ARG A 245 10.04 3.79 8.78
C ARG A 245 10.78 4.81 9.65
N GLY A 246 10.50 6.10 9.46
CA GLY A 246 11.25 7.19 10.08
C GLY A 246 10.88 7.48 11.54
N GLU A 247 9.81 6.86 12.06
CA GLU A 247 9.32 7.04 13.43
C GLU A 247 8.83 5.71 14.03
N GLY A 248 8.30 5.73 15.25
CA GLY A 248 7.67 4.59 15.89
C GLY A 248 6.58 3.94 15.04
N HIS A 249 6.23 2.69 15.36
CA HIS A 249 5.20 1.97 14.60
C HIS A 249 3.84 2.68 14.65
N SER A 250 3.47 3.15 15.85
CA SER A 250 2.22 3.85 16.10
C SER A 250 2.37 4.82 17.27
N THR A 251 1.30 5.53 17.60
CA THR A 251 1.24 6.36 18.80
C THR A 251 1.13 5.57 20.11
N SER A 252 1.02 4.24 20.02
CA SER A 252 0.93 3.34 21.18
C SER A 252 2.26 2.73 21.57
N ASP A 253 3.29 2.83 20.73
CA ASP A 253 4.64 2.37 21.07
C ASP A 253 5.55 3.52 21.51
N ASP A 254 6.53 3.17 22.33
CA ASP A 254 7.60 4.06 22.72
C ASP A 254 8.82 3.73 21.84
N PRO A 255 9.26 4.64 20.97
CA PRO A 255 10.39 4.37 20.09
C PRO A 255 11.76 4.45 20.79
N GLY A 256 11.81 4.81 22.07
CA GLY A 256 13.03 4.95 22.87
C GLY A 256 13.60 6.35 22.86
#